data_d8c0882da3adccb5c61af11d17ca1942
#
_entry.id   d8c0882da3adccb5c61af11d17ca1942
#
_cell.length_a   1.000
_cell.length_b   1.000
_cell.length_c   1.000
_cell.angle_alpha   90.00
_cell.angle_beta   90.00
_cell.angle_gamma   90.00
#
_symmetry.space_group_name_H-M   'P 1'
#
loop_
_entity.id
_entity.type
_entity.pdbx_description
1 polymer ?
#
loop_
_entity_poly.entity_id
_entity_poly.type
_entity_poly.pdbx_seq_one_letter_code
_entity_poly.pdbx_strand_id
1 'polypeptide(L)'
;MDQTCEDAFALFRRCISIGVVDYLLQQAQMKVRRSIYTAQVVIWLMILQRLQPRGTLATGVEALLTGAADGLLSGCERARQKRISHRTGGYSHARQRLPKRLCWQVMAELVLRLREMLNPEGGRLSYLLDGSSLELEATPSLRQAYPPGENQHGRAHWPVLRIVVFHELETGLAEEPHWGPMYGTEAVSEQYLAEKAMDALVPGSILVGDRNFGVFSIVWAAHQRGLQVVVRLTAERARKLAGGPITEEGERPVKWTPSRFDGRRQGGMPEGAFVPGRLIAVRIGRGKSKEWLYLFTTAELPREQVLALYGKRWNIETDLRSLKRTVQLHHITARNESMMEKELLTAIGAYNLVRAVMALAARRHNLSPRQLSFTFVLNVINASWHRLQSAPDAEAYQREVFRLLDAAAEGVHPKRKKRRSFPRAAWHRRHTFPARKESR
;
A
#
# COMPACT_ATOMS: atom_id res chain seq x y z
N MET A 1 2.74 29.87 9.20
CA MET A 1 2.37 28.77 8.30
C MET A 1 1.21 28.05 8.92
N ASP A 2 0.03 28.21 8.32
CA ASP A 2 -1.20 27.54 8.78
C ASP A 2 -1.00 26.02 8.69
N GLN A 3 -0.80 25.37 9.83
CA GLN A 3 -0.77 23.91 9.88
C GLN A 3 -2.19 23.42 9.66
N THR A 4 -2.50 23.07 8.42
CA THR A 4 -3.79 22.47 8.07
C THR A 4 -3.96 21.15 8.82
N CYS A 5 -4.73 21.19 9.92
CA CYS A 5 -5.17 20.02 10.65
C CYS A 5 -6.50 19.54 10.06
N GLU A 6 -6.55 18.32 9.54
CA GLU A 6 -7.71 17.77 8.84
C GLU A 6 -7.95 16.31 9.25
N ASP A 7 -9.20 15.90 9.27
CA ASP A 7 -9.59 14.49 9.41
C ASP A 7 -9.57 13.75 8.05
N ALA A 8 -9.81 12.46 8.06
CA ALA A 8 -9.77 11.61 6.86
C ALA A 8 -10.76 12.05 5.76
N PHE A 9 -11.94 12.58 6.12
CA PHE A 9 -12.92 13.04 5.16
C PHE A 9 -12.54 14.39 4.55
N ALA A 10 -12.07 15.32 5.39
CA ALA A 10 -11.59 16.62 4.93
C ALA A 10 -10.38 16.45 4.00
N LEU A 11 -9.44 15.57 4.35
CA LEU A 11 -8.31 15.21 3.49
C LEU A 11 -8.77 14.65 2.14
N PHE A 12 -9.74 13.72 2.15
CA PHE A 12 -10.30 13.21 0.90
C PHE A 12 -10.93 14.32 0.05
N ARG A 13 -11.78 15.18 0.64
CA ARG A 13 -12.44 16.30 -0.06
C ARG A 13 -11.45 17.31 -0.63
N ARG A 14 -10.39 17.60 0.12
CA ARG A 14 -9.34 18.54 -0.30
C ARG A 14 -8.55 17.97 -1.48
N CYS A 15 -8.11 16.72 -1.38
CA CYS A 15 -7.33 16.05 -2.42
C CYS A 15 -8.20 15.75 -3.65
N ILE A 16 -9.43 15.31 -3.44
CA ILE A 16 -10.36 14.84 -4.50
C ILE A 16 -11.58 15.75 -4.49
N SER A 17 -11.40 17.01 -4.92
CA SER A 17 -12.50 17.93 -5.06
C SER A 17 -13.44 17.50 -6.20
N ILE A 18 -14.66 18.04 -6.21
CA ILE A 18 -15.64 17.79 -7.29
C ILE A 18 -15.09 18.22 -8.65
N GLY A 19 -14.31 19.31 -8.70
CA GLY A 19 -13.66 19.79 -9.93
C GLY A 19 -12.63 18.80 -10.47
N VAL A 20 -11.85 18.14 -9.61
CA VAL A 20 -10.91 17.07 -9.99
C VAL A 20 -11.67 15.90 -10.60
N VAL A 21 -12.74 15.43 -9.96
CA VAL A 21 -13.53 14.30 -10.48
C VAL A 21 -14.22 14.66 -11.79
N ASP A 22 -14.79 15.86 -11.90
CA ASP A 22 -15.44 16.32 -13.13
C ASP A 22 -14.42 16.46 -14.28
N TYR A 23 -13.24 16.98 -14.01
CA TYR A 23 -12.14 17.02 -14.99
C TYR A 23 -11.75 15.63 -15.47
N LEU A 24 -11.55 14.67 -14.55
CA LEU A 24 -11.20 13.29 -14.90
C LEU A 24 -12.34 12.59 -15.69
N LEU A 25 -13.61 12.86 -15.37
CA LEU A 25 -14.76 12.36 -16.12
C LEU A 25 -14.81 12.94 -17.54
N GLN A 26 -14.53 14.24 -17.70
CA GLN A 26 -14.44 14.90 -19.02
C GLN A 26 -13.33 14.30 -19.86
N GLN A 27 -12.12 14.11 -19.30
CA GLN A 27 -11.00 13.45 -19.97
C GLN A 27 -11.34 12.01 -20.40
N ALA A 28 -12.18 11.32 -19.64
CA ALA A 28 -12.68 10.00 -19.97
C ALA A 28 -13.91 10.02 -20.93
N GLN A 29 -14.34 11.20 -21.42
CA GLN A 29 -15.53 11.43 -22.25
C GLN A 29 -16.83 10.88 -21.61
N MET A 30 -16.93 10.96 -20.29
CA MET A 30 -18.05 10.42 -19.54
C MET A 30 -19.02 11.52 -19.11
N LYS A 31 -20.32 11.20 -19.12
CA LYS A 31 -21.34 12.13 -18.66
C LYS A 31 -21.34 12.25 -17.14
N VAL A 32 -21.23 13.48 -16.64
CA VAL A 32 -21.42 13.80 -15.21
C VAL A 32 -22.90 13.56 -14.87
N ARG A 33 -23.17 12.66 -13.92
CA ARG A 33 -24.53 12.40 -13.42
C ARG A 33 -24.76 13.19 -12.13
N ARG A 34 -25.71 14.10 -12.14
CA ARG A 34 -26.21 14.81 -10.94
C ARG A 34 -27.22 13.90 -10.21
N SER A 35 -26.73 12.97 -9.42
CA SER A 35 -27.55 12.05 -8.61
C SER A 35 -26.94 11.94 -7.21
N ILE A 36 -27.63 11.27 -6.28
CA ILE A 36 -27.11 10.97 -4.95
C ILE A 36 -25.75 10.25 -5.05
N TYR A 37 -25.67 9.25 -5.92
CA TYR A 37 -24.47 8.44 -6.13
C TYR A 37 -23.61 8.99 -7.28
N THR A 38 -23.03 10.18 -7.10
CA THR A 38 -21.99 10.71 -7.99
C THR A 38 -20.73 9.83 -7.88
N ALA A 39 -19.79 9.92 -8.83
CA ALA A 39 -18.54 9.17 -8.77
C ALA A 39 -17.77 9.44 -7.48
N GLN A 40 -17.68 10.71 -7.07
CA GLN A 40 -17.00 11.12 -5.83
C GLN A 40 -17.65 10.50 -4.59
N VAL A 41 -18.99 10.55 -4.48
CA VAL A 41 -19.74 9.93 -3.37
C VAL A 41 -19.51 8.42 -3.33
N VAL A 42 -19.59 7.75 -4.48
CA VAL A 42 -19.39 6.29 -4.55
C VAL A 42 -17.98 5.92 -4.11
N ILE A 43 -16.96 6.62 -4.59
CA ILE A 43 -15.55 6.36 -4.21
C ILE A 43 -15.37 6.60 -2.70
N TRP A 44 -15.91 7.71 -2.17
CA TRP A 44 -15.84 7.97 -0.73
C TRP A 44 -16.51 6.87 0.10
N LEU A 45 -17.70 6.45 -0.26
CA LEU A 45 -18.41 5.38 0.46
C LEU A 45 -17.66 4.05 0.39
N MET A 46 -16.99 3.74 -0.72
CA MET A 46 -16.14 2.56 -0.83
C MET A 46 -14.91 2.66 0.08
N ILE A 47 -14.29 3.83 0.18
CA ILE A 47 -13.20 4.12 1.13
C ILE A 47 -13.70 3.97 2.56
N LEU A 48 -14.83 4.60 2.89
CA LEU A 48 -15.42 4.56 4.23
C LEU A 48 -15.73 3.13 4.69
N GLN A 49 -16.23 2.27 3.79
CA GLN A 49 -16.43 0.85 4.09
C GLN A 49 -15.13 0.16 4.51
N ARG A 50 -13.97 0.56 3.95
CA ARG A 50 -12.66 0.01 4.34
C ARG A 50 -12.13 0.55 5.66
N LEU A 51 -12.59 1.73 6.07
CA LEU A 51 -12.26 2.31 7.39
C LEU A 51 -13.12 1.70 8.51
N GLN A 52 -14.29 1.16 8.20
CA GLN A 52 -15.19 0.56 9.18
C GLN A 52 -14.92 -0.94 9.39
N PRO A 53 -15.02 -1.45 10.64
CA PRO A 53 -14.98 -2.88 10.88
C PRO A 53 -16.14 -3.57 10.14
N ARG A 54 -15.84 -4.56 9.29
CA ARG A 54 -16.85 -5.32 8.53
C ARG A 54 -17.77 -4.46 7.66
N GLY A 55 -17.20 -3.46 6.96
CA GLY A 55 -17.96 -2.57 6.08
C GLY A 55 -18.69 -3.32 4.96
N THR A 56 -20.03 -3.31 5.01
CA THR A 56 -20.93 -3.90 4.02
C THR A 56 -21.54 -2.82 3.12
N LEU A 57 -22.31 -3.22 2.10
CA LEU A 57 -23.10 -2.25 1.31
C LEU A 57 -24.09 -1.49 2.19
N ALA A 58 -24.68 -2.15 3.19
CA ALA A 58 -25.60 -1.53 4.15
C ALA A 58 -24.86 -0.44 4.95
N THR A 59 -23.66 -0.74 5.46
CA THR A 59 -22.82 0.24 6.18
C THR A 59 -22.56 1.50 5.35
N GLY A 60 -22.32 1.37 4.04
CA GLY A 60 -22.12 2.52 3.16
C GLY A 60 -23.39 3.37 2.99
N VAL A 61 -24.55 2.72 2.88
CA VAL A 61 -25.85 3.42 2.77
C VAL A 61 -26.26 4.05 4.10
N GLU A 62 -26.07 3.38 5.22
CA GLU A 62 -26.30 3.89 6.57
C GLU A 62 -25.42 5.12 6.85
N ALA A 63 -24.15 5.06 6.50
CA ALA A 63 -23.24 6.19 6.60
C ALA A 63 -23.70 7.38 5.75
N LEU A 64 -24.19 7.12 4.53
CA LEU A 64 -24.78 8.16 3.68
C LEU A 64 -26.01 8.81 4.33
N LEU A 65 -26.89 8.00 4.93
CA LEU A 65 -28.10 8.47 5.61
C LEU A 65 -27.80 9.28 6.89
N THR A 66 -26.69 8.98 7.54
CA THR A 66 -26.23 9.67 8.75
C THR A 66 -25.30 10.85 8.48
N GLY A 67 -25.15 11.26 7.21
CA GLY A 67 -24.44 12.48 6.85
C GLY A 67 -22.97 12.31 6.49
N ALA A 68 -22.45 11.07 6.42
CA ALA A 68 -21.03 10.81 6.15
C ALA A 68 -20.52 11.32 4.77
N ALA A 69 -21.41 11.80 3.92
CA ALA A 69 -21.08 12.38 2.62
C ALA A 69 -21.75 13.75 2.38
N ASP A 70 -22.29 14.40 3.40
CA ASP A 70 -23.07 15.63 3.24
C ASP A 70 -22.29 16.74 2.53
N GLY A 71 -21.00 16.88 2.84
CA GLY A 71 -20.11 17.81 2.15
C GLY A 71 -19.89 17.51 0.65
N LEU A 72 -20.28 16.34 0.15
CA LEU A 72 -20.25 15.95 -1.26
C LEU A 72 -21.63 16.03 -1.93
N LEU A 73 -22.69 16.24 -1.14
CA LEU A 73 -24.08 16.22 -1.56
C LEU A 73 -24.74 17.60 -1.59
N SER A 74 -24.01 18.67 -1.30
CA SER A 74 -24.54 20.04 -1.18
C SER A 74 -25.34 20.51 -2.39
N GLY A 75 -25.01 20.02 -3.59
CA GLY A 75 -25.74 20.29 -4.83
C GLY A 75 -26.87 19.31 -5.17
N CYS A 76 -27.16 18.32 -4.31
CA CYS A 76 -28.14 17.27 -4.59
C CYS A 76 -29.48 17.58 -3.91
N GLU A 77 -30.52 17.97 -4.70
CA GLU A 77 -31.84 18.29 -4.17
C GLU A 77 -32.50 17.11 -3.43
N ARG A 78 -32.36 15.88 -3.90
CA ARG A 78 -32.88 14.68 -3.23
C ARG A 78 -32.26 14.47 -1.85
N ALA A 79 -30.96 14.80 -1.69
CA ALA A 79 -30.30 14.74 -0.40
C ALA A 79 -30.86 15.83 0.54
N ARG A 80 -31.00 17.06 0.05
CA ARG A 80 -31.63 18.16 0.82
C ARG A 80 -33.04 17.83 1.26
N GLN A 81 -33.80 17.13 0.42
CA GLN A 81 -35.18 16.70 0.72
C GLN A 81 -35.25 15.41 1.55
N LYS A 82 -34.09 14.88 2.03
CA LYS A 82 -33.99 13.60 2.77
C LYS A 82 -34.61 12.40 2.04
N ARG A 83 -34.66 12.46 0.70
CA ARG A 83 -35.19 11.36 -0.15
C ARG A 83 -34.11 10.36 -0.57
N ILE A 84 -33.36 9.88 0.40
CA ILE A 84 -32.33 8.83 0.21
C ILE A 84 -32.92 7.50 0.65
N SER A 85 -32.89 6.51 -0.24
CA SER A 85 -33.37 5.16 0.06
C SER A 85 -32.37 4.42 0.95
N HIS A 86 -32.87 3.71 1.96
CA HIS A 86 -32.07 2.81 2.80
C HIS A 86 -31.67 1.50 2.10
N ARG A 87 -32.24 1.22 0.91
CA ARG A 87 -31.93 0.01 0.15
C ARG A 87 -30.57 0.11 -0.53
N THR A 88 -29.80 -0.99 -0.51
CA THR A 88 -28.44 -1.04 -1.04
C THR A 88 -28.36 -1.12 -2.57
N GLY A 89 -29.46 -1.43 -3.27
CA GLY A 89 -29.47 -1.64 -4.72
C GLY A 89 -28.95 -0.44 -5.52
N GLY A 90 -29.38 0.78 -5.17
CA GLY A 90 -28.91 2.01 -5.83
C GLY A 90 -27.40 2.21 -5.72
N TYR A 91 -26.84 1.98 -4.53
CA TYR A 91 -25.41 2.05 -4.29
C TYR A 91 -24.66 0.92 -5.01
N SER A 92 -25.15 -0.32 -4.95
CA SER A 92 -24.56 -1.46 -5.65
C SER A 92 -24.46 -1.21 -7.17
N HIS A 93 -25.54 -0.77 -7.79
CA HIS A 93 -25.52 -0.40 -9.22
C HIS A 93 -24.59 0.78 -9.53
N ALA A 94 -24.49 1.76 -8.64
CA ALA A 94 -23.57 2.89 -8.83
C ALA A 94 -22.09 2.43 -8.78
N ARG A 95 -21.72 1.54 -7.84
CA ARG A 95 -20.39 0.91 -7.80
C ARG A 95 -20.06 0.13 -9.07
N GLN A 96 -21.01 -0.64 -9.60
CA GLN A 96 -20.83 -1.39 -10.84
C GLN A 96 -20.55 -0.48 -12.03
N ARG A 97 -21.34 0.62 -12.16
CA ARG A 97 -21.20 1.59 -13.24
C ARG A 97 -19.97 2.50 -13.13
N LEU A 98 -19.39 2.63 -11.94
CA LEU A 98 -18.18 3.43 -11.74
C LEU A 98 -17.04 2.86 -12.61
N PRO A 99 -16.40 3.64 -13.49
CA PRO A 99 -15.34 3.13 -14.34
C PRO A 99 -14.09 2.80 -13.53
N LYS A 100 -13.47 1.68 -13.79
CA LYS A 100 -12.23 1.31 -13.13
C LYS A 100 -11.10 2.32 -13.38
N ARG A 101 -10.99 2.83 -14.62
CA ARG A 101 -10.00 3.86 -14.99
C ARG A 101 -10.13 5.11 -14.13
N LEU A 102 -11.36 5.55 -13.85
CA LEU A 102 -11.58 6.70 -12.97
C LEU A 102 -11.12 6.41 -11.53
N CYS A 103 -11.35 5.19 -11.01
CA CYS A 103 -10.85 4.80 -9.69
C CYS A 103 -9.31 4.88 -9.65
N TRP A 104 -8.63 4.39 -10.69
CA TRP A 104 -7.18 4.49 -10.84
C TRP A 104 -6.72 5.94 -10.77
N GLN A 105 -7.27 6.80 -11.63
CA GLN A 105 -6.89 8.20 -11.71
C GLN A 105 -7.17 8.96 -10.41
N VAL A 106 -8.30 8.70 -9.76
CA VAL A 106 -8.64 9.33 -8.47
C VAL A 106 -7.68 8.86 -7.37
N MET A 107 -7.30 7.58 -7.33
CA MET A 107 -6.34 7.10 -6.31
C MET A 107 -4.93 7.61 -6.56
N ALA A 108 -4.47 7.68 -7.80
CA ALA A 108 -3.19 8.29 -8.16
C ALA A 108 -3.14 9.77 -7.75
N GLU A 109 -4.20 10.54 -8.04
CA GLU A 109 -4.33 11.94 -7.63
C GLU A 109 -4.35 12.10 -6.10
N LEU A 110 -5.04 11.21 -5.39
CA LEU A 110 -5.07 11.21 -3.92
C LEU A 110 -3.65 11.03 -3.34
N VAL A 111 -2.90 10.06 -3.82
CA VAL A 111 -1.53 9.79 -3.35
C VAL A 111 -0.61 10.97 -3.66
N LEU A 112 -0.68 11.50 -4.88
CA LEU A 112 0.12 12.66 -5.31
C LEU A 112 -0.10 13.85 -4.36
N ARG A 113 -1.35 14.24 -4.13
CA ARG A 113 -1.70 15.40 -3.29
C ARG A 113 -1.37 15.17 -1.81
N LEU A 114 -1.60 13.97 -1.29
CA LEU A 114 -1.18 13.63 0.07
C LEU A 114 0.34 13.71 0.22
N ARG A 115 1.10 13.24 -0.75
CA ARG A 115 2.57 13.32 -0.75
C ARG A 115 3.06 14.76 -0.77
N GLU A 116 2.52 15.60 -1.66
CA GLU A 116 2.84 17.03 -1.72
C GLU A 116 2.55 17.75 -0.39
N MET A 117 1.40 17.47 0.21
CA MET A 117 1.00 18.05 1.49
C MET A 117 1.90 17.59 2.66
N LEU A 118 2.30 16.32 2.65
CA LEU A 118 3.12 15.73 3.71
C LEU A 118 4.62 15.95 3.53
N ASN A 119 5.08 16.29 2.32
CA ASN A 119 6.46 16.59 2.01
C ASN A 119 6.58 17.92 1.22
N PRO A 120 6.15 19.05 1.78
CA PRO A 120 6.10 20.34 1.08
C PRO A 120 7.49 20.88 0.68
N GLU A 121 8.55 20.45 1.36
CA GLU A 121 9.92 20.88 1.06
C GLU A 121 10.58 20.06 -0.06
N GLY A 122 9.92 19.00 -0.56
CA GLY A 122 10.37 18.21 -1.70
C GLY A 122 11.68 17.45 -1.49
N GLY A 123 11.93 16.98 -0.26
CA GLY A 123 13.13 16.18 0.05
C GLY A 123 13.20 14.85 -0.72
N ARG A 124 14.40 14.24 -0.75
CA ARG A 124 14.62 12.93 -1.35
C ARG A 124 13.75 11.87 -0.67
N LEU A 125 12.92 11.19 -1.44
CA LEU A 125 12.07 10.12 -0.96
C LEU A 125 12.82 8.78 -0.92
N SER A 126 12.39 7.90 -0.03
CA SER A 126 12.82 6.51 0.00
C SER A 126 11.59 5.61 0.01
N TYR A 127 11.62 4.54 -0.77
CA TYR A 127 10.51 3.60 -0.88
C TYR A 127 10.91 2.21 -0.42
N LEU A 128 10.04 1.60 0.35
CA LEU A 128 10.14 0.20 0.76
C LEU A 128 9.40 -0.66 -0.26
N LEU A 129 10.03 -1.76 -0.67
CA LEU A 129 9.49 -2.68 -1.65
C LEU A 129 9.28 -4.06 -1.01
N ASP A 130 8.06 -4.58 -1.12
CA ASP A 130 7.74 -5.97 -0.84
C ASP A 130 6.50 -6.42 -1.62
N GLY A 131 6.36 -7.72 -1.79
CA GLY A 131 5.21 -8.35 -2.42
C GLY A 131 4.32 -9.07 -1.42
N SER A 132 3.10 -9.35 -1.85
CA SER A 132 2.14 -10.13 -1.08
C SER A 132 1.17 -10.89 -1.99
N SER A 133 0.36 -11.76 -1.40
CA SER A 133 -0.72 -12.44 -2.09
C SER A 133 -2.06 -12.20 -1.41
N LEU A 134 -3.13 -12.22 -2.19
CA LEU A 134 -4.51 -12.08 -1.73
C LEU A 134 -5.33 -13.24 -2.28
N GLU A 135 -6.13 -13.85 -1.42
CA GLU A 135 -7.15 -14.82 -1.83
C GLU A 135 -8.41 -14.06 -2.26
N LEU A 136 -9.02 -14.49 -3.35
CA LEU A 136 -10.20 -13.88 -3.93
C LEU A 136 -11.40 -14.84 -3.84
N GLU A 137 -12.61 -14.31 -4.01
CA GLU A 137 -13.83 -15.10 -4.09
C GLU A 137 -13.77 -16.13 -5.21
N ALA A 138 -14.19 -17.36 -4.93
CA ALA A 138 -14.08 -18.49 -5.86
C ALA A 138 -15.17 -18.49 -6.96
N THR A 139 -15.33 -17.36 -7.65
CA THR A 139 -16.25 -17.24 -8.80
C THR A 139 -15.61 -17.69 -10.10
N PRO A 140 -16.39 -18.11 -11.11
CA PRO A 140 -15.85 -18.50 -12.41
C PRO A 140 -14.98 -17.42 -13.06
N SER A 141 -15.42 -16.15 -13.03
CA SER A 141 -14.69 -15.01 -13.57
C SER A 141 -13.32 -14.80 -12.88
N LEU A 142 -13.29 -14.82 -11.55
CA LEU A 142 -12.03 -14.61 -10.81
C LEU A 142 -11.10 -15.83 -10.89
N ARG A 143 -11.64 -17.06 -10.99
CA ARG A 143 -10.82 -18.26 -11.22
C ARG A 143 -10.19 -18.29 -12.62
N GLN A 144 -10.84 -17.69 -13.59
CA GLN A 144 -10.30 -17.55 -14.95
C GLN A 144 -9.17 -16.50 -14.97
N ALA A 145 -9.39 -15.32 -14.39
CA ALA A 145 -8.41 -14.23 -14.36
C ALA A 145 -7.24 -14.51 -13.40
N TYR A 146 -7.49 -15.17 -12.28
CA TYR A 146 -6.50 -15.46 -11.22
C TYR A 146 -6.57 -16.95 -10.83
N PRO A 147 -5.99 -17.86 -11.63
CA PRO A 147 -6.08 -19.28 -11.35
C PRO A 147 -5.61 -19.64 -9.94
N PRO A 148 -6.29 -20.57 -9.25
CA PRO A 148 -5.81 -21.10 -7.98
C PRO A 148 -4.56 -21.96 -8.19
N GLY A 149 -3.74 -22.09 -7.14
CA GLY A 149 -2.57 -22.97 -7.15
C GLY A 149 -2.96 -24.44 -7.30
N GLU A 150 -2.07 -25.23 -7.90
CA GLU A 150 -2.19 -26.67 -8.04
C GLU A 150 -0.93 -27.34 -7.48
N ASN A 151 -1.10 -28.45 -6.79
CA ASN A 151 -0.01 -29.28 -6.26
C ASN A 151 -0.38 -30.76 -6.38
N GLN A 152 0.48 -31.65 -5.84
CA GLN A 152 0.26 -33.11 -5.88
C GLN A 152 -1.05 -33.60 -5.23
N HIS A 153 -1.70 -32.75 -4.40
CA HIS A 153 -2.99 -33.06 -3.74
C HIS A 153 -4.18 -32.44 -4.50
N GLY A 154 -3.96 -31.86 -5.67
CA GLY A 154 -4.98 -31.26 -6.52
C GLY A 154 -4.97 -29.73 -6.52
N ARG A 155 -6.02 -29.19 -7.11
CA ARG A 155 -6.19 -27.74 -7.30
C ARG A 155 -6.82 -27.09 -6.09
N ALA A 156 -6.24 -25.98 -5.62
CA ALA A 156 -6.78 -25.18 -4.52
C ALA A 156 -8.16 -24.59 -4.87
N HIS A 157 -8.94 -24.24 -3.85
CA HIS A 157 -10.27 -23.67 -4.04
C HIS A 157 -10.24 -22.21 -4.46
N TRP A 158 -9.39 -21.42 -3.81
CA TRP A 158 -9.38 -19.96 -3.90
C TRP A 158 -8.45 -19.46 -5.01
N PRO A 159 -8.93 -18.55 -5.89
CA PRO A 159 -8.06 -17.78 -6.77
C PRO A 159 -7.07 -16.95 -5.98
N VAL A 160 -5.85 -16.79 -6.49
CA VAL A 160 -4.79 -16.03 -5.79
C VAL A 160 -4.22 -14.95 -6.70
N LEU A 161 -4.32 -13.73 -6.22
CA LEU A 161 -3.72 -12.55 -6.79
C LEU A 161 -2.36 -12.30 -6.13
N ARG A 162 -1.33 -12.01 -6.91
CA ARG A 162 -0.07 -11.44 -6.45
C ARG A 162 -0.13 -9.92 -6.55
N ILE A 163 0.37 -9.22 -5.54
CA ILE A 163 0.38 -7.76 -5.49
C ILE A 163 1.74 -7.25 -5.00
N VAL A 164 2.20 -6.15 -5.59
CA VAL A 164 3.35 -5.37 -5.15
C VAL A 164 2.90 -3.94 -4.91
N VAL A 165 3.31 -3.35 -3.80
CA VAL A 165 3.03 -1.97 -3.43
C VAL A 165 4.31 -1.35 -2.87
N PHE A 166 4.70 -0.20 -3.38
CA PHE A 166 5.74 0.61 -2.76
C PHE A 166 5.15 1.46 -1.64
N HIS A 167 5.88 1.55 -0.54
CA HIS A 167 5.51 2.42 0.57
C HIS A 167 6.60 3.45 0.83
N GLU A 168 6.22 4.72 0.85
CA GLU A 168 7.14 5.78 1.26
C GLU A 168 7.64 5.52 2.69
N LEU A 169 8.95 5.66 2.90
CA LEU A 169 9.61 5.20 4.12
C LEU A 169 9.15 5.95 5.36
N GLU A 170 9.04 7.27 5.31
CA GLU A 170 8.80 8.09 6.50
C GLU A 170 7.32 8.17 6.85
N THR A 171 6.45 8.46 5.89
CA THR A 171 5.00 8.57 6.10
C THR A 171 4.29 7.23 6.08
N GLY A 172 4.78 6.28 5.30
CA GLY A 172 4.14 5.02 5.00
C GLY A 172 3.07 5.08 3.93
N LEU A 173 2.94 6.19 3.20
CA LEU A 173 2.02 6.26 2.07
C LEU A 173 2.30 5.13 1.08
N ALA A 174 1.25 4.46 0.65
CA ALA A 174 1.28 3.43 -0.37
C ALA A 174 1.12 4.07 -1.76
N GLU A 175 2.04 3.78 -2.65
CA GLU A 175 1.96 4.20 -4.05
C GLU A 175 0.98 3.31 -4.84
N GLU A 176 0.88 3.54 -6.13
CA GLU A 176 0.03 2.78 -7.02
C GLU A 176 0.35 1.28 -6.97
N PRO A 177 -0.62 0.42 -6.64
CA PRO A 177 -0.38 -1.02 -6.56
C PRO A 177 -0.33 -1.65 -7.94
N HIS A 178 0.53 -2.65 -8.12
CA HIS A 178 0.54 -3.50 -9.31
C HIS A 178 0.26 -4.94 -8.92
N TRP A 179 -0.54 -5.63 -9.72
CA TRP A 179 -0.96 -7.01 -9.43
C TRP A 179 -1.13 -7.85 -10.69
N GLY A 180 -1.22 -9.13 -10.49
CA GLY A 180 -1.51 -10.12 -11.54
C GLY A 180 -1.72 -11.50 -10.96
N PRO A 181 -2.00 -12.50 -11.80
CA PRO A 181 -2.20 -13.88 -11.37
C PRO A 181 -0.92 -14.46 -10.77
N MET A 182 -1.07 -15.16 -9.62
CA MET A 182 0.06 -15.83 -8.97
C MET A 182 0.39 -17.18 -9.64
N TYR A 183 -0.62 -17.82 -10.24
CA TYR A 183 -0.55 -19.14 -10.86
C TYR A 183 -1.15 -19.13 -12.27
N GLY A 184 -0.92 -20.18 -13.02
CA GLY A 184 -1.41 -20.35 -14.40
C GLY A 184 -0.41 -19.87 -15.44
N THR A 185 -0.81 -19.86 -16.71
CA THR A 185 0.04 -19.50 -17.86
C THR A 185 0.46 -18.03 -17.85
N GLU A 186 -0.43 -17.17 -17.35
CA GLU A 186 -0.20 -15.72 -17.23
C GLU A 186 0.39 -15.29 -15.87
N ALA A 187 0.94 -16.26 -15.10
CA ALA A 187 1.50 -15.99 -13.79
C ALA A 187 2.65 -14.95 -13.86
N VAL A 188 2.59 -13.96 -12.99
CA VAL A 188 3.58 -12.90 -12.91
C VAL A 188 4.45 -13.03 -11.67
N SER A 189 5.72 -12.63 -11.78
CA SER A 189 6.64 -12.58 -10.63
C SER A 189 6.51 -11.25 -9.86
N GLU A 190 6.94 -11.23 -8.61
CA GLU A 190 7.03 -9.98 -7.84
C GLU A 190 8.00 -8.98 -8.49
N GLN A 191 9.08 -9.47 -9.07
CA GLN A 191 10.04 -8.62 -9.78
C GLN A 191 9.41 -7.95 -11.00
N TYR A 192 8.60 -8.68 -11.78
CA TYR A 192 7.88 -8.10 -12.91
C TYR A 192 6.91 -7.00 -12.48
N LEU A 193 6.13 -7.25 -11.42
CA LEU A 193 5.20 -6.26 -10.87
C LEU A 193 5.95 -5.05 -10.29
N ALA A 194 7.08 -5.28 -9.62
CA ALA A 194 7.91 -4.20 -9.09
C ALA A 194 8.47 -3.30 -10.19
N GLU A 195 8.94 -3.87 -11.31
CA GLU A 195 9.40 -3.08 -12.47
C GLU A 195 8.31 -2.15 -13.01
N LYS A 196 7.06 -2.63 -13.09
CA LYS A 196 5.92 -1.83 -13.52
C LYS A 196 5.56 -0.74 -12.50
N ALA A 197 5.58 -1.08 -11.23
CA ALA A 197 5.26 -0.14 -10.16
C ALA A 197 6.29 1.00 -10.01
N MET A 198 7.53 0.81 -10.48
CA MET A 198 8.56 1.86 -10.45
C MET A 198 8.21 3.10 -11.29
N ASP A 199 7.33 2.99 -12.29
CA ASP A 199 6.93 4.12 -13.15
C ASP A 199 6.19 5.22 -12.35
N ALA A 200 5.59 4.88 -11.21
CA ALA A 200 4.91 5.83 -10.33
C ALA A 200 5.84 6.54 -9.33
N LEU A 201 7.11 6.11 -9.22
CA LEU A 201 8.04 6.63 -8.23
C LEU A 201 8.71 7.93 -8.69
N VAL A 202 9.03 8.79 -7.73
CA VAL A 202 9.70 10.07 -7.99
C VAL A 202 11.16 9.81 -8.38
N PRO A 203 11.66 10.29 -9.53
CA PRO A 203 13.06 10.18 -9.91
C PRO A 203 14.00 10.74 -8.83
N GLY A 204 15.19 10.15 -8.68
CA GLY A 204 16.14 10.52 -7.62
C GLY A 204 15.86 9.87 -6.27
N SER A 205 14.72 9.18 -6.10
CA SER A 205 14.38 8.45 -4.88
C SER A 205 15.21 7.18 -4.69
N ILE A 206 15.25 6.69 -3.44
CA ILE A 206 15.97 5.46 -3.08
C ILE A 206 14.99 4.31 -2.88
N LEU A 207 15.22 3.21 -3.56
CA LEU A 207 14.46 1.98 -3.46
C LEU A 207 15.15 1.01 -2.49
N VAL A 208 14.45 0.59 -1.45
CA VAL A 208 14.97 -0.36 -0.44
C VAL A 208 14.25 -1.69 -0.60
N GLY A 209 15.00 -2.74 -0.98
CA GLY A 209 14.44 -4.08 -1.24
C GLY A 209 15.18 -5.19 -0.49
N ASP A 210 14.50 -6.30 -0.29
CA ASP A 210 15.06 -7.50 0.30
C ASP A 210 15.84 -8.36 -0.74
N ARG A 211 16.19 -9.60 -0.37
CA ARG A 211 16.94 -10.53 -1.25
C ARG A 211 16.18 -10.93 -2.51
N ASN A 212 14.86 -10.90 -2.49
CA ASN A 212 14.03 -11.24 -3.64
C ASN A 212 14.19 -10.19 -4.76
N PHE A 213 14.39 -8.94 -4.36
CA PHE A 213 14.59 -7.80 -5.27
C PHE A 213 16.07 -7.46 -5.51
N GLY A 214 17.00 -8.14 -4.81
CA GLY A 214 18.45 -8.01 -5.05
C GLY A 214 18.89 -8.77 -6.29
N VAL A 215 18.31 -8.49 -7.45
CA VAL A 215 18.59 -9.07 -8.78
C VAL A 215 18.93 -7.98 -9.79
N PHE A 216 19.74 -8.31 -10.81
CA PHE A 216 20.20 -7.33 -11.78
C PHE A 216 19.06 -6.60 -12.47
N SER A 217 18.02 -7.30 -12.89
CA SER A 217 16.89 -6.70 -13.60
C SER A 217 16.16 -5.62 -12.81
N ILE A 218 15.99 -5.78 -11.50
CA ILE A 218 15.39 -4.75 -10.62
C ILE A 218 16.30 -3.54 -10.50
N VAL A 219 17.59 -3.77 -10.30
CA VAL A 219 18.58 -2.70 -10.19
C VAL A 219 18.71 -1.94 -11.51
N TRP A 220 18.69 -2.65 -12.63
CA TRP A 220 18.69 -2.06 -13.97
C TRP A 220 17.42 -1.24 -14.24
N ALA A 221 16.25 -1.80 -13.93
CA ALA A 221 14.97 -1.10 -14.13
C ALA A 221 14.89 0.20 -13.29
N ALA A 222 15.41 0.16 -12.06
CA ALA A 222 15.52 1.34 -11.20
C ALA A 222 16.49 2.38 -11.79
N HIS A 223 17.68 1.93 -12.24
CA HIS A 223 18.70 2.79 -12.85
C HIS A 223 18.17 3.51 -14.09
N GLN A 224 17.45 2.81 -14.96
CA GLN A 224 16.85 3.41 -16.18
C GLN A 224 15.80 4.48 -15.88
N ARG A 225 15.22 4.47 -14.67
CA ARG A 225 14.23 5.46 -14.20
C ARG A 225 14.83 6.55 -13.31
N GLY A 226 16.15 6.63 -13.23
CA GLY A 226 16.85 7.59 -12.36
C GLY A 226 16.62 7.32 -10.87
N LEU A 227 16.25 6.09 -10.49
CA LEU A 227 16.11 5.68 -9.10
C LEU A 227 17.43 5.11 -8.56
N GLN A 228 17.69 5.33 -7.30
CA GLN A 228 18.79 4.71 -6.56
C GLN A 228 18.29 3.46 -5.84
N VAL A 229 19.17 2.52 -5.51
CA VAL A 229 18.78 1.29 -4.83
C VAL A 229 19.65 1.00 -3.61
N VAL A 230 19.03 0.37 -2.61
CA VAL A 230 19.68 -0.33 -1.50
C VAL A 230 19.02 -1.70 -1.39
N VAL A 231 19.67 -2.73 -1.93
CA VAL A 231 19.10 -4.08 -1.99
C VAL A 231 19.99 -5.10 -1.32
N ARG A 232 19.37 -6.06 -0.60
CA ARG A 232 20.11 -7.17 0.00
C ARG A 232 20.43 -8.21 -1.06
N LEU A 233 21.66 -8.72 -1.01
CA LEU A 233 22.13 -9.79 -1.87
C LEU A 233 22.16 -11.15 -1.15
N THR A 234 22.10 -12.22 -1.93
CA THR A 234 22.52 -13.54 -1.44
C THR A 234 24.06 -13.58 -1.34
N ALA A 235 24.60 -14.46 -0.49
CA ALA A 235 26.03 -14.63 -0.36
C ALA A 235 26.71 -14.99 -1.71
N GLU A 236 26.02 -15.76 -2.55
CA GLU A 236 26.52 -16.15 -3.87
C GLU A 236 26.63 -14.93 -4.81
N ARG A 237 25.57 -14.08 -4.87
CA ARG A 237 25.60 -12.86 -5.70
C ARG A 237 26.67 -11.89 -5.21
N ALA A 238 26.79 -11.71 -3.89
CA ALA A 238 27.80 -10.84 -3.32
C ALA A 238 29.22 -11.30 -3.68
N ARG A 239 29.50 -12.61 -3.58
CA ARG A 239 30.80 -13.18 -3.98
C ARG A 239 31.09 -13.01 -5.48
N LYS A 240 30.09 -13.21 -6.34
CA LYS A 240 30.24 -12.98 -7.79
C LYS A 240 30.56 -11.52 -8.09
N LEU A 241 29.88 -10.58 -7.46
CA LEU A 241 30.13 -9.15 -7.60
C LEU A 241 31.50 -8.74 -7.04
N ALA A 242 31.96 -9.37 -5.96
CA ALA A 242 33.25 -9.10 -5.37
C ALA A 242 34.42 -9.72 -6.12
N GLY A 243 34.16 -10.61 -7.08
CA GLY A 243 35.20 -11.36 -7.79
C GLY A 243 35.85 -12.48 -6.95
N GLY A 244 35.28 -12.85 -5.80
CA GLY A 244 35.79 -13.88 -4.92
C GLY A 244 35.16 -13.90 -3.51
N PRO A 245 35.75 -14.69 -2.59
CA PRO A 245 35.28 -14.77 -1.21
C PRO A 245 35.32 -13.41 -0.49
N ILE A 246 34.36 -13.18 0.39
CA ILE A 246 34.30 -12.00 1.26
C ILE A 246 34.56 -12.46 2.68
N THR A 247 35.72 -12.16 3.19
CA THR A 247 36.20 -12.60 4.50
C THR A 247 36.16 -11.52 5.56
N GLU A 248 36.18 -10.24 5.12
CA GLU A 248 36.23 -9.07 5.98
C GLU A 248 35.05 -8.11 5.70
N GLU A 249 34.66 -7.37 6.74
CA GLU A 249 33.71 -6.30 6.60
C GLU A 249 34.31 -5.16 5.78
N GLY A 250 33.52 -4.57 4.92
CA GLY A 250 34.02 -3.48 4.11
C GLY A 250 33.02 -3.00 3.08
N GLU A 251 33.48 -2.03 2.31
CA GLU A 251 32.79 -1.43 1.19
C GLU A 251 33.74 -1.37 -0.01
N ARG A 252 33.22 -1.71 -1.19
CA ARG A 252 34.00 -1.65 -2.41
C ARG A 252 33.16 -1.22 -3.61
N PRO A 253 33.71 -0.44 -4.56
CA PRO A 253 33.03 -0.17 -5.80
C PRO A 253 32.94 -1.46 -6.64
N VAL A 254 31.80 -1.64 -7.29
CA VAL A 254 31.54 -2.78 -8.16
C VAL A 254 30.76 -2.35 -9.40
N LYS A 255 30.94 -3.09 -10.48
CA LYS A 255 30.19 -2.98 -11.71
C LYS A 255 29.30 -4.21 -11.85
N TRP A 256 27.98 -4.05 -11.66
CA TRP A 256 27.06 -5.17 -11.80
C TRP A 256 26.64 -5.32 -13.25
N THR A 257 26.89 -6.48 -13.84
CA THR A 257 26.52 -6.84 -15.20
C THR A 257 25.40 -7.90 -15.18
N PRO A 258 24.60 -7.99 -16.24
CA PRO A 258 23.54 -9.01 -16.32
C PRO A 258 24.13 -10.42 -16.36
N SER A 259 23.39 -11.37 -15.83
CA SER A 259 23.67 -12.78 -16.01
C SER A 259 23.02 -13.30 -17.30
N ARG A 260 23.43 -14.50 -17.76
CA ARG A 260 22.78 -15.17 -18.90
C ARG A 260 21.26 -15.37 -18.73
N PHE A 261 20.78 -15.39 -17.49
CA PHE A 261 19.35 -15.52 -17.19
C PHE A 261 18.61 -14.20 -17.36
N ASP A 262 19.25 -13.07 -17.12
CA ASP A 262 18.68 -11.75 -17.35
C ASP A 262 18.47 -11.50 -18.84
N GLY A 263 19.38 -12.00 -19.70
CA GLY A 263 19.27 -11.90 -21.15
C GLY A 263 18.12 -12.72 -21.78
N ARG A 264 17.55 -13.69 -21.03
CA ARG A 264 16.40 -14.50 -21.50
C ARG A 264 15.05 -13.88 -21.19
N ARG A 265 15.01 -12.77 -20.50
CA ARG A 265 13.77 -12.05 -20.22
C ARG A 265 13.17 -11.46 -21.50
N GLN A 266 11.86 -11.33 -21.52
CA GLN A 266 11.13 -10.70 -22.60
C GLN A 266 11.64 -9.27 -22.81
N GLY A 267 12.19 -8.97 -24.00
CA GLY A 267 12.85 -7.71 -24.30
C GLY A 267 14.38 -7.70 -24.18
N GLY A 268 14.99 -8.77 -23.62
CA GLY A 268 16.44 -8.90 -23.49
C GLY A 268 17.10 -7.84 -22.58
N MET A 269 18.41 -7.82 -22.59
CA MET A 269 19.23 -6.74 -22.01
C MET A 269 20.09 -6.13 -23.10
N PRO A 270 20.28 -4.80 -23.14
CA PRO A 270 21.18 -4.18 -24.09
C PRO A 270 22.60 -4.76 -23.97
N GLU A 271 23.29 -4.87 -25.09
CA GLU A 271 24.69 -5.25 -25.09
C GLU A 271 25.52 -4.26 -24.26
N GLY A 272 26.43 -4.78 -23.42
CA GLY A 272 27.22 -3.95 -22.53
C GLY A 272 26.46 -3.35 -21.34
N ALA A 273 25.20 -3.73 -21.06
CA ALA A 273 24.44 -3.23 -19.92
C ALA A 273 25.18 -3.47 -18.61
N PHE A 274 25.28 -2.44 -17.77
CA PHE A 274 25.82 -2.54 -16.42
C PHE A 274 25.25 -1.44 -15.52
N VAL A 275 25.31 -1.66 -14.21
CA VAL A 275 25.02 -0.64 -13.21
C VAL A 275 26.23 -0.50 -12.28
N PRO A 276 26.83 0.71 -12.20
CA PRO A 276 27.89 0.99 -11.24
C PRO A 276 27.27 1.15 -9.85
N GLY A 277 27.99 0.73 -8.83
CA GLY A 277 27.51 0.86 -7.45
C GLY A 277 28.55 0.38 -6.45
N ARG A 278 28.13 0.19 -5.23
CA ARG A 278 28.97 -0.26 -4.12
C ARG A 278 28.43 -1.53 -3.51
N LEU A 279 29.30 -2.48 -3.23
CA LEU A 279 29.00 -3.66 -2.42
C LEU A 279 29.45 -3.41 -0.98
N ILE A 280 28.51 -3.46 -0.06
CA ILE A 280 28.74 -3.32 1.38
C ILE A 280 28.56 -4.69 2.02
N ALA A 281 29.56 -5.15 2.77
CA ALA A 281 29.52 -6.39 3.53
C ALA A 281 29.78 -6.10 5.01
N VAL A 282 28.82 -6.48 5.87
CA VAL A 282 28.91 -6.30 7.32
C VAL A 282 28.38 -7.52 8.06
N ARG A 283 28.85 -7.73 9.27
CA ARG A 283 28.30 -8.75 10.17
C ARG A 283 27.24 -8.15 11.08
N ILE A 284 26.05 -8.72 11.04
CA ILE A 284 24.90 -8.32 11.86
C ILE A 284 24.56 -9.43 12.87
N GLY A 285 23.99 -9.07 14.02
CA GLY A 285 23.63 -10.02 15.08
C GLY A 285 24.42 -9.80 16.37
N ARG A 286 24.20 -10.64 17.36
CA ARG A 286 24.85 -10.56 18.68
C ARG A 286 25.59 -11.85 19.00
N GLY A 287 26.76 -11.74 19.61
CA GLY A 287 27.54 -12.88 20.09
C GLY A 287 27.96 -13.83 18.96
N LYS A 288 27.81 -15.14 19.19
CA LYS A 288 28.19 -16.20 18.25
C LYS A 288 27.28 -16.32 17.00
N SER A 289 26.12 -15.67 16.99
CA SER A 289 25.16 -15.72 15.87
C SER A 289 25.28 -14.53 14.92
N LYS A 290 26.50 -14.06 14.66
CA LYS A 290 26.73 -13.02 13.66
C LYS A 290 26.58 -13.61 12.25
N GLU A 291 25.66 -13.03 11.47
CA GLU A 291 25.43 -13.37 10.07
C GLU A 291 25.94 -12.27 9.15
N TRP A 292 26.34 -12.64 7.94
CA TRP A 292 26.70 -11.67 6.93
C TRP A 292 25.47 -11.00 6.33
N LEU A 293 25.52 -9.68 6.28
CA LEU A 293 24.61 -8.85 5.48
C LEU A 293 25.40 -8.30 4.29
N TYR A 294 24.92 -8.59 3.09
CA TYR A 294 25.47 -8.07 1.85
C TYR A 294 24.44 -7.12 1.23
N LEU A 295 24.85 -5.88 0.98
CA LEU A 295 24.02 -4.88 0.30
C LEU A 295 24.71 -4.42 -0.98
N PHE A 296 23.93 -4.28 -2.04
CA PHE A 296 24.33 -3.50 -3.20
C PHE A 296 23.59 -2.17 -3.16
N THR A 297 24.29 -1.09 -3.44
CA THR A 297 23.71 0.25 -3.48
C THR A 297 24.28 1.09 -4.59
N THR A 298 23.40 1.88 -5.21
CA THR A 298 23.76 2.99 -6.11
C THR A 298 23.56 4.36 -5.41
N ALA A 299 23.07 4.35 -4.15
CA ALA A 299 22.82 5.58 -3.40
C ALA A 299 24.15 6.25 -2.99
N GLU A 300 24.26 7.53 -3.26
CA GLU A 300 25.38 8.37 -2.84
C GLU A 300 25.25 8.82 -1.39
N LEU A 301 25.18 7.84 -0.48
CA LEU A 301 25.08 8.03 0.96
C LEU A 301 26.29 7.38 1.66
N PRO A 302 26.76 7.92 2.79
CA PRO A 302 27.74 7.23 3.63
C PRO A 302 27.25 5.83 4.02
N ARG A 303 28.19 4.88 4.21
CA ARG A 303 27.92 3.47 4.55
C ARG A 303 26.94 3.34 5.73
N GLU A 304 27.15 4.12 6.78
CA GLU A 304 26.34 4.09 7.99
C GLU A 304 24.90 4.49 7.71
N GLN A 305 24.67 5.47 6.82
CA GLN A 305 23.34 5.89 6.41
C GLN A 305 22.65 4.81 5.54
N VAL A 306 23.39 4.15 4.65
CA VAL A 306 22.87 3.01 3.87
C VAL A 306 22.43 1.88 4.79
N LEU A 307 23.23 1.55 5.80
CA LEU A 307 22.92 0.52 6.79
C LEU A 307 21.70 0.89 7.65
N ALA A 308 21.64 2.15 8.09
CA ALA A 308 20.49 2.68 8.85
C ALA A 308 19.21 2.66 8.01
N LEU A 309 19.30 3.05 6.73
CA LEU A 309 18.19 3.03 5.78
C LEU A 309 17.69 1.61 5.57
N TYR A 310 18.59 0.66 5.32
CA TYR A 310 18.24 -0.76 5.17
C TYR A 310 17.62 -1.33 6.46
N GLY A 311 18.07 -0.89 7.63
CA GLY A 311 17.50 -1.28 8.92
C GLY A 311 16.02 -0.95 9.08
N LYS A 312 15.54 0.11 8.40
CA LYS A 312 14.11 0.50 8.38
C LYS A 312 13.24 -0.40 7.47
N ARG A 313 13.83 -1.31 6.68
CA ARG A 313 13.10 -2.21 5.77
C ARG A 313 11.96 -2.98 6.45
N TRP A 314 12.13 -3.35 7.73
CA TRP A 314 11.08 -4.04 8.49
C TRP A 314 9.75 -3.28 8.57
N ASN A 315 9.73 -1.99 8.31
CA ASN A 315 8.51 -1.20 8.30
C ASN A 315 7.51 -1.70 7.25
N ILE A 316 7.99 -2.23 6.10
CA ILE A 316 7.13 -2.77 5.04
C ILE A 316 6.25 -3.93 5.52
N GLU A 317 6.77 -4.80 6.40
CA GLU A 317 5.99 -5.92 6.94
C GLU A 317 4.82 -5.43 7.80
N THR A 318 5.03 -4.30 8.50
CA THR A 318 3.97 -3.64 9.29
C THR A 318 2.97 -2.93 8.38
N ASP A 319 3.44 -2.30 7.31
CA ASP A 319 2.60 -1.60 6.33
C ASP A 319 1.69 -2.59 5.60
N LEU A 320 2.25 -3.67 5.06
CA LEU A 320 1.48 -4.74 4.41
C LEU A 320 0.50 -5.41 5.38
N ARG A 321 0.87 -5.58 6.66
CA ARG A 321 -0.05 -6.10 7.67
C ARG A 321 -1.22 -5.14 7.90
N SER A 322 -0.96 -3.84 8.01
CA SER A 322 -1.99 -2.82 8.18
C SER A 322 -2.91 -2.76 6.97
N LEU A 323 -2.35 -2.80 5.76
CA LEU A 323 -3.10 -2.83 4.51
C LEU A 323 -3.96 -4.10 4.41
N LYS A 324 -3.40 -5.29 4.68
CA LYS A 324 -4.12 -6.56 4.54
C LYS A 324 -5.17 -6.75 5.63
N ARG A 325 -4.85 -6.51 6.89
CA ARG A 325 -5.69 -6.87 8.03
C ARG A 325 -6.52 -5.71 8.54
N THR A 326 -5.96 -4.52 8.64
CA THR A 326 -6.65 -3.40 9.30
C THR A 326 -7.62 -2.71 8.34
N VAL A 327 -7.22 -2.43 7.10
CA VAL A 327 -8.15 -1.96 6.06
C VAL A 327 -8.77 -3.09 5.24
N GLN A 328 -8.65 -4.32 5.73
CA GLN A 328 -9.34 -5.52 5.24
C GLN A 328 -9.12 -5.82 3.74
N LEU A 329 -7.92 -5.56 3.22
CA LEU A 329 -7.61 -5.90 1.83
C LEU A 329 -7.70 -7.43 1.56
N HIS A 330 -7.51 -8.27 2.60
CA HIS A 330 -7.69 -9.72 2.51
C HIS A 330 -9.18 -10.16 2.45
N HIS A 331 -10.13 -9.23 2.62
CA HIS A 331 -11.56 -9.45 2.50
C HIS A 331 -12.12 -8.68 1.28
N ILE A 332 -11.59 -8.98 0.09
CA ILE A 332 -12.21 -8.55 -1.15
C ILE A 332 -13.41 -9.45 -1.40
N THR A 333 -14.62 -8.86 -1.39
CA THR A 333 -15.89 -9.57 -1.60
C THR A 333 -16.40 -9.48 -3.03
N ALA A 334 -15.63 -8.85 -3.89
CA ALA A 334 -15.94 -8.71 -5.31
C ALA A 334 -16.03 -10.07 -6.01
N ARG A 335 -17.02 -10.21 -6.88
CA ARG A 335 -17.28 -11.44 -7.64
C ARG A 335 -16.79 -11.41 -9.09
N ASN A 336 -16.24 -10.28 -9.51
CA ASN A 336 -15.64 -10.11 -10.84
C ASN A 336 -14.43 -9.18 -10.76
N GLU A 337 -13.60 -9.22 -11.77
CA GLU A 337 -12.34 -8.49 -11.86
C GLU A 337 -12.52 -6.98 -11.72
N SER A 338 -13.46 -6.38 -12.45
CA SER A 338 -13.70 -4.93 -12.39
C SER A 338 -14.07 -4.41 -11.01
N MET A 339 -14.88 -5.15 -10.24
CA MET A 339 -15.18 -4.79 -8.86
C MET A 339 -14.01 -5.05 -7.91
N MET A 340 -13.26 -6.14 -8.14
CA MET A 340 -12.06 -6.45 -7.37
C MET A 340 -11.04 -5.33 -7.46
N GLU A 341 -10.74 -4.84 -8.66
CA GLU A 341 -9.84 -3.70 -8.88
C GLU A 341 -10.29 -2.45 -8.11
N LYS A 342 -11.58 -2.10 -8.18
CA LYS A 342 -12.12 -0.94 -7.47
C LYS A 342 -12.02 -1.08 -5.95
N GLU A 343 -12.33 -2.28 -5.42
CA GLU A 343 -12.21 -2.57 -4.00
C GLU A 343 -10.76 -2.52 -3.53
N LEU A 344 -9.82 -3.01 -4.34
CA LEU A 344 -8.39 -2.96 -4.05
C LEU A 344 -7.91 -1.51 -4.01
N LEU A 345 -8.21 -0.72 -5.03
CA LEU A 345 -7.79 0.68 -5.12
C LEU A 345 -8.36 1.52 -3.97
N THR A 346 -9.65 1.36 -3.65
CA THR A 346 -10.26 2.11 -2.55
C THR A 346 -9.75 1.68 -1.17
N ALA A 347 -9.28 0.43 -1.01
CA ALA A 347 -8.58 0.00 0.20
C ALA A 347 -7.20 0.68 0.34
N ILE A 348 -6.46 0.86 -0.76
CA ILE A 348 -5.23 1.67 -0.76
C ILE A 348 -5.53 3.13 -0.41
N GLY A 349 -6.59 3.72 -0.98
CA GLY A 349 -7.03 5.07 -0.64
C GLY A 349 -7.37 5.22 0.85
N ALA A 350 -8.12 4.28 1.42
CA ALA A 350 -8.44 4.24 2.85
C ALA A 350 -7.17 4.14 3.72
N TYR A 351 -6.24 3.26 3.35
CA TYR A 351 -4.96 3.13 4.01
C TYR A 351 -4.19 4.45 4.00
N ASN A 352 -4.10 5.12 2.85
CA ASN A 352 -3.37 6.37 2.70
C ASN A 352 -3.98 7.53 3.50
N LEU A 353 -5.30 7.60 3.61
CA LEU A 353 -5.97 8.61 4.46
C LEU A 353 -5.63 8.41 5.95
N VAL A 354 -5.59 7.16 6.44
CA VAL A 354 -5.14 6.88 7.82
C VAL A 354 -3.68 7.27 8.01
N ARG A 355 -2.81 6.96 7.04
CA ARG A 355 -1.39 7.38 7.06
C ARG A 355 -1.23 8.89 7.09
N ALA A 356 -2.05 9.61 6.34
CA ALA A 356 -2.03 11.06 6.36
C ALA A 356 -2.43 11.63 7.74
N VAL A 357 -3.50 11.11 8.36
CA VAL A 357 -3.87 11.48 9.73
C VAL A 357 -2.75 11.17 10.73
N MET A 358 -2.10 9.99 10.60
CA MET A 358 -0.92 9.65 11.42
C MET A 358 0.21 10.64 11.24
N ALA A 359 0.49 11.08 10.01
CA ALA A 359 1.55 12.04 9.73
C ALA A 359 1.23 13.44 10.30
N LEU A 360 -0.03 13.88 10.19
CA LEU A 360 -0.48 15.15 10.78
C LEU A 360 -0.41 15.11 12.33
N ALA A 361 -0.89 14.04 12.96
CA ALA A 361 -0.80 13.85 14.40
C ALA A 361 0.66 13.81 14.88
N ALA A 362 1.51 13.08 14.18
CA ALA A 362 2.93 13.00 14.51
C ALA A 362 3.63 14.36 14.40
N ARG A 363 3.37 15.12 13.32
CA ARG A 363 3.93 16.46 13.11
C ARG A 363 3.54 17.41 14.25
N ARG A 364 2.28 17.39 14.65
CA ARG A 364 1.76 18.22 15.74
C ARG A 364 2.45 17.96 17.09
N HIS A 365 2.89 16.72 17.32
CA HIS A 365 3.51 16.27 18.58
C HIS A 365 5.02 15.99 18.47
N ASN A 366 5.69 16.43 17.41
CA ASN A 366 7.13 16.19 17.16
C ASN A 366 7.51 14.70 17.22
N LEU A 367 6.64 13.84 16.71
CA LEU A 367 6.84 12.39 16.60
C LEU A 367 7.16 12.00 15.16
N SER A 368 7.72 10.80 14.96
CA SER A 368 7.73 10.18 13.63
C SER A 368 6.39 9.47 13.39
N PRO A 369 5.80 9.57 12.19
CA PRO A 369 4.58 8.82 11.84
C PRO A 369 4.72 7.32 12.07
N ARG A 370 5.94 6.80 11.96
CA ARG A 370 6.28 5.38 12.17
C ARG A 370 6.24 4.93 13.64
N GLN A 371 6.18 5.85 14.58
CA GLN A 371 6.02 5.54 16.00
C GLN A 371 4.57 5.26 16.38
N LEU A 372 3.61 5.72 15.56
CA LEU A 372 2.19 5.56 15.84
C LEU A 372 1.65 4.20 15.38
N SER A 373 0.68 3.68 16.13
CA SER A 373 -0.04 2.45 15.80
C SER A 373 -1.13 2.72 14.79
N PHE A 374 -1.04 2.14 13.61
CA PHE A 374 -2.06 2.28 12.55
C PHE A 374 -3.46 1.88 13.03
N THR A 375 -3.58 0.74 13.71
CA THR A 375 -4.87 0.25 14.22
C THR A 375 -5.45 1.19 15.27
N PHE A 376 -4.60 1.72 16.16
CA PHE A 376 -5.05 2.67 17.17
C PHE A 376 -5.58 3.96 16.52
N VAL A 377 -4.84 4.54 15.58
CA VAL A 377 -5.26 5.76 14.88
C VAL A 377 -6.54 5.53 14.09
N LEU A 378 -6.69 4.40 13.40
CA LEU A 378 -7.96 4.05 12.72
C LEU A 378 -9.14 3.98 13.71
N ASN A 379 -8.94 3.39 14.89
CA ASN A 379 -9.98 3.34 15.93
C ASN A 379 -10.33 4.75 16.44
N VAL A 380 -9.32 5.63 16.62
CA VAL A 380 -9.55 7.04 16.99
C VAL A 380 -10.33 7.78 15.91
N ILE A 381 -10.00 7.60 14.62
CA ILE A 381 -10.74 8.17 13.49
C ILE A 381 -12.22 7.75 13.57
N ASN A 382 -12.47 6.46 13.72
CA ASN A 382 -13.84 5.94 13.80
C ASN A 382 -14.61 6.45 15.02
N ALA A 383 -13.97 6.51 16.19
CA ALA A 383 -14.58 7.02 17.43
C ALA A 383 -14.87 8.53 17.38
N SER A 384 -14.08 9.30 16.62
CA SER A 384 -14.26 10.75 16.49
C SER A 384 -15.28 11.13 15.43
N TRP A 385 -15.68 10.21 14.56
CA TRP A 385 -16.50 10.47 13.38
C TRP A 385 -17.79 11.23 13.69
N HIS A 386 -18.55 10.76 14.65
CA HIS A 386 -19.84 11.38 15.01
C HIS A 386 -19.66 12.82 15.52
N ARG A 387 -18.63 13.08 16.35
CA ARG A 387 -18.36 14.44 16.87
C ARG A 387 -17.97 15.41 15.76
N LEU A 388 -17.16 14.97 14.82
CA LEU A 388 -16.76 15.76 13.66
C LEU A 388 -17.98 16.16 12.80
N GLN A 389 -18.88 15.21 12.57
CA GLN A 389 -20.09 15.45 11.79
C GLN A 389 -21.12 16.34 12.50
N SER A 390 -21.18 16.27 13.83
CA SER A 390 -22.14 17.04 14.64
C SER A 390 -21.62 18.41 15.05
N ALA A 391 -20.43 18.81 14.60
CA ALA A 391 -19.86 20.12 14.92
C ALA A 391 -20.76 21.23 14.33
N PRO A 392 -21.23 22.19 15.17
CA PRO A 392 -22.19 23.19 14.74
C PRO A 392 -21.60 24.25 13.79
N ASP A 393 -20.30 24.49 13.88
CA ASP A 393 -19.59 25.49 13.11
C ASP A 393 -18.14 25.08 12.81
N ALA A 394 -17.45 25.90 12.03
CA ALA A 394 -16.07 25.62 11.62
C ALA A 394 -15.10 25.59 12.80
N GLU A 395 -15.32 26.40 13.84
CA GLU A 395 -14.45 26.45 15.02
C GLU A 395 -14.62 25.21 15.89
N ALA A 396 -15.87 24.77 16.12
CA ALA A 396 -16.15 23.49 16.80
C ALA A 396 -15.58 22.31 16.04
N TYR A 397 -15.74 22.29 14.71
CA TYR A 397 -15.15 21.29 13.86
C TYR A 397 -13.62 21.26 14.02
N GLN A 398 -12.95 22.40 13.98
CA GLN A 398 -11.50 22.48 14.14
C GLN A 398 -11.04 22.00 15.52
N ARG A 399 -11.79 22.30 16.59
CA ARG A 399 -11.52 21.77 17.94
C ARG A 399 -11.61 20.23 17.97
N GLU A 400 -12.59 19.64 17.30
CA GLU A 400 -12.72 18.17 17.24
C GLU A 400 -11.62 17.53 16.39
N VAL A 401 -11.16 18.19 15.32
CA VAL A 401 -9.98 17.73 14.56
C VAL A 401 -8.72 17.76 15.43
N PHE A 402 -8.48 18.80 16.20
CA PHE A 402 -7.35 18.85 17.14
C PHE A 402 -7.43 17.71 18.16
N ARG A 403 -8.59 17.47 18.75
CA ARG A 403 -8.81 16.34 19.67
C ARG A 403 -8.51 14.99 19.02
N LEU A 404 -8.93 14.81 17.76
CA LEU A 404 -8.63 13.60 17.00
C LEU A 404 -7.11 13.42 16.85
N LEU A 405 -6.39 14.47 16.43
CA LEU A 405 -4.94 14.39 16.22
C LEU A 405 -4.19 14.20 17.53
N ASP A 406 -4.60 14.88 18.61
CA ASP A 406 -4.00 14.71 19.94
C ASP A 406 -4.22 13.28 20.45
N ALA A 407 -5.44 12.74 20.34
CA ALA A 407 -5.74 11.36 20.70
C ALA A 407 -4.99 10.35 19.83
N ALA A 408 -4.84 10.61 18.53
CA ALA A 408 -4.08 9.76 17.62
C ALA A 408 -2.59 9.67 18.00
N ALA A 409 -2.02 10.78 18.50
CA ALA A 409 -0.64 10.84 18.95
C ALA A 409 -0.35 10.00 20.20
N GLU A 410 -1.36 9.73 21.05
CA GLU A 410 -1.23 8.81 22.18
C GLU A 410 -0.95 7.36 21.76
N GLY A 411 -1.25 7.03 20.52
CA GLY A 411 -1.05 5.68 19.95
C GLY A 411 0.39 5.29 19.69
N VAL A 412 1.36 5.80 20.45
CA VAL A 412 2.78 5.47 20.30
C VAL A 412 3.04 4.01 20.67
N HIS A 413 3.75 3.30 19.78
CA HIS A 413 4.19 1.93 20.08
C HIS A 413 5.12 1.93 21.30
N PRO A 414 4.88 1.09 22.31
CA PRO A 414 5.71 1.01 23.48
C PRO A 414 7.15 0.64 23.10
N LYS A 415 8.14 1.37 23.61
CA LYS A 415 9.56 1.01 23.43
C LYS A 415 9.80 -0.36 24.05
N ARG A 416 10.11 -1.36 23.22
CA ARG A 416 10.42 -2.69 23.69
C ARG A 416 11.70 -2.67 24.51
N LYS A 417 11.61 -2.77 25.83
CA LYS A 417 12.75 -2.79 26.76
C LYS A 417 13.71 -3.97 26.53
N LYS A 418 13.21 -5.11 26.05
CA LYS A 418 14.01 -6.30 25.65
C LYS A 418 13.40 -6.95 24.41
N ARG A 419 14.20 -7.22 23.39
CA ARG A 419 13.80 -8.15 22.32
C ARG A 419 13.73 -9.54 22.90
N ARG A 420 12.53 -10.07 23.06
CA ARG A 420 12.33 -11.49 23.34
C ARG A 420 12.60 -12.24 22.03
N SER A 421 13.75 -12.92 21.95
CA SER A 421 14.01 -13.90 20.92
C SER A 421 13.78 -15.27 21.53
N PHE A 422 12.69 -15.90 21.17
CA PHE A 422 12.46 -17.30 21.49
C PHE A 422 12.70 -18.12 20.22
N PRO A 423 13.31 -19.30 20.32
CA PRO A 423 13.30 -20.26 19.22
C PRO A 423 11.84 -20.47 18.83
N ARG A 424 11.54 -20.32 17.56
CA ARG A 424 10.18 -20.62 17.07
C ARG A 424 10.01 -22.13 17.17
N ALA A 425 9.25 -22.62 18.13
CA ALA A 425 8.80 -24.00 18.11
C ALA A 425 8.01 -24.24 16.83
N ALA A 426 8.31 -25.30 16.10
CA ALA A 426 7.49 -25.74 14.99
C ALA A 426 6.10 -26.06 15.54
N TRP A 427 5.12 -25.22 15.24
CA TRP A 427 3.75 -25.49 15.63
C TRP A 427 3.19 -26.49 14.63
N HIS A 428 3.02 -27.73 15.04
CA HIS A 428 2.21 -28.69 14.31
C HIS A 428 0.78 -28.12 14.29
N ARG A 429 0.37 -27.56 13.17
CA ARG A 429 -1.05 -27.24 12.97
C ARG A 429 -1.81 -28.56 13.12
N ARG A 430 -2.64 -28.67 14.15
CA ARG A 430 -3.69 -29.70 14.16
C ARG A 430 -4.48 -29.50 12.87
N HIS A 431 -4.74 -30.59 12.14
CA HIS A 431 -5.58 -30.54 10.96
C HIS A 431 -6.89 -29.86 11.33
N THR A 432 -7.09 -28.64 10.82
CA THR A 432 -8.25 -27.80 11.17
C THR A 432 -9.51 -28.19 10.40
N PHE A 433 -9.38 -29.11 9.44
CA PHE A 433 -10.50 -29.61 8.67
C PHE A 433 -10.74 -31.07 9.02
N PRO A 434 -11.91 -31.40 9.62
CA PRO A 434 -12.28 -32.80 9.79
C PRO A 434 -12.40 -33.45 8.42
N ALA A 435 -11.83 -34.64 8.27
CA ALA A 435 -12.01 -35.44 7.06
C ALA A 435 -13.52 -35.54 6.75
N ARG A 436 -13.91 -35.27 5.51
CA ARG A 436 -15.30 -35.43 5.08
C ARG A 436 -15.63 -36.90 5.26
N LYS A 437 -16.55 -37.24 6.17
CA LYS A 437 -17.08 -38.59 6.27
C LYS A 437 -17.78 -38.86 4.95
N GLU A 438 -17.30 -39.82 4.18
CA GLU A 438 -18.04 -40.33 3.05
C GLU A 438 -19.39 -40.83 3.56
N SER A 439 -20.47 -40.23 3.04
CA SER A 439 -21.82 -40.75 3.25
C SER A 439 -21.87 -42.10 2.60
N ARG A 440 -22.00 -43.18 3.38
CA ARG A 440 -22.36 -44.49 2.90
C ARG A 440 -23.75 -44.46 2.29
#